data_931ae894d87f60edf0a5326f814f60c1
#
_entry.id   931ae894d87f60edf0a5326f814f60c1
#
_cell.length_a   1.000
_cell.length_b   1.000
_cell.length_c   1.000
_cell.angle_alpha   90.00
_cell.angle_beta   90.00
_cell.angle_gamma   90.00
#
_symmetry.space_group_name_H-M   'P 1'
#
loop_
_entity.id
_entity.type
_entity.pdbx_description
1 polymer ?
#
loop_
_entity_poly.entity_id
_entity_poly.type
_entity_poly.pdbx_seq_one_letter_code
_entity_poly.pdbx_strand_id
1 'polypeptide(L)'
;MLAKTSTIPLYILKIELYKNITLINKNEKMVKPFIKMHGLGNDFVIIDSRNNQFLLNEEKIKLIANRRYGIGCDQIIEMDHSSRADIFMRIFNSDGSETNSCGNAARCVASLLFASSPKKTVFIETNSRILKGASLENGNVKIDMGKPKFNWKDIPLKNNKTKIDFPEFSLKSGITVNMGNPHIVFFIEDLDKVDMNKIGPKIEHNSLFPERINVEICQILDKNKIRSKIWERGVGLTLACGSGACAVLVAACKEKLTGNKAKVLLDGGSLEICWNYSSDKHVIMSGPTSVSFLGDFSSLGDMK
;
A
#
# COMPACT_ATOMS: atom_id res chain seq x y z
N MET A 1 40.22 14.40 -9.51
CA MET A 1 38.81 14.70 -9.85
C MET A 1 38.22 13.45 -10.51
N LEU A 2 37.66 12.54 -9.74
CA LEU A 2 37.00 11.34 -10.27
C LEU A 2 35.53 11.69 -10.54
N ALA A 3 35.14 11.65 -11.81
CA ALA A 3 33.76 11.85 -12.23
C ALA A 3 32.89 10.77 -11.57
N LYS A 4 31.91 11.20 -10.76
CA LYS A 4 30.82 10.32 -10.29
C LYS A 4 29.99 9.94 -11.52
N THR A 5 30.25 8.79 -12.10
CA THR A 5 29.34 8.14 -13.05
C THR A 5 28.05 7.86 -12.28
N SER A 6 27.03 8.66 -12.51
CA SER A 6 25.67 8.38 -12.05
C SER A 6 25.18 7.15 -12.81
N THR A 7 25.32 5.97 -12.22
CA THR A 7 24.67 4.76 -12.73
C THR A 7 23.17 4.98 -12.65
N ILE A 8 22.55 5.19 -13.81
CA ILE A 8 21.09 5.23 -13.95
C ILE A 8 20.58 3.89 -13.38
N PRO A 9 19.70 3.90 -12.38
CA PRO A 9 19.17 2.67 -11.82
C PRO A 9 18.56 1.79 -12.93
N LEU A 10 18.83 0.51 -12.90
CA LEU A 10 18.43 -0.45 -13.95
C LEU A 10 16.91 -0.42 -14.25
N TYR A 11 16.09 -0.02 -13.29
CA TYR A 11 14.64 0.14 -13.47
C TYR A 11 14.27 1.37 -14.32
N ILE A 12 15.05 2.46 -14.29
CA ILE A 12 14.85 3.64 -15.14
C ILE A 12 15.13 3.26 -16.60
N LEU A 13 16.20 2.52 -16.87
CA LEU A 13 16.49 1.96 -18.19
C LEU A 13 15.35 1.05 -18.70
N LYS A 14 14.76 0.24 -17.81
CA LYS A 14 13.60 -0.60 -18.15
C LYS A 14 12.36 0.22 -18.49
N ILE A 15 12.11 1.33 -17.78
CA ILE A 15 10.99 2.24 -18.06
C ILE A 15 11.20 3.04 -19.35
N GLU A 16 12.43 3.45 -19.66
CA GLU A 16 12.76 4.08 -20.95
C GLU A 16 12.62 3.09 -22.12
N LEU A 17 13.06 1.85 -21.93
CA LEU A 17 12.85 0.79 -22.92
C LEU A 17 11.36 0.54 -23.16
N TYR A 18 10.55 0.57 -22.10
CA TYR A 18 9.08 0.43 -22.16
C TYR A 18 8.42 1.56 -22.98
N LYS A 19 8.84 2.82 -22.77
CA LYS A 19 8.38 3.96 -23.58
C LYS A 19 8.75 3.79 -25.06
N ASN A 20 9.93 3.25 -25.35
CA ASN A 20 10.40 3.01 -26.71
C ASN A 20 9.65 1.85 -27.38
N ILE A 21 9.30 0.80 -26.66
CA ILE A 21 8.47 -0.32 -27.17
C ILE A 21 7.06 0.17 -27.55
N THR A 22 6.47 1.08 -26.76
CA THR A 22 5.17 1.71 -27.06
C THR A 22 5.22 2.63 -28.29
N LEU A 23 6.39 3.18 -28.63
CA LEU A 23 6.58 4.06 -29.80
C LEU A 23 6.89 3.30 -31.09
N ILE A 24 7.50 2.12 -31.02
CA ILE A 24 7.96 1.35 -32.18
C ILE A 24 6.80 0.59 -32.87
N ASN A 25 5.74 0.24 -32.15
CA ASN A 25 4.65 -0.59 -32.70
C ASN A 25 3.45 0.19 -33.28
N LYS A 26 3.68 1.33 -33.94
CA LYS A 26 2.59 2.07 -34.59
C LYS A 26 1.92 1.34 -35.76
N ASN A 27 2.46 0.22 -36.25
CA ASN A 27 1.98 -0.49 -37.43
C ASN A 27 1.54 -1.96 -37.19
N GLU A 28 1.65 -2.53 -35.99
CA GLU A 28 1.20 -3.89 -35.71
C GLU A 28 0.42 -3.94 -34.40
N LYS A 29 -0.66 -4.73 -34.33
CA LYS A 29 -1.59 -5.00 -33.22
C LYS A 29 -1.36 -4.13 -31.98
N MET A 30 -2.35 -3.35 -31.54
CA MET A 30 -2.26 -2.49 -30.36
C MET A 30 -1.70 -3.26 -29.15
N VAL A 31 -0.42 -3.06 -28.90
CA VAL A 31 0.24 -3.59 -27.68
C VAL A 31 -0.35 -2.88 -26.49
N LYS A 32 -0.89 -3.63 -25.54
CA LYS A 32 -1.42 -3.13 -24.26
C LYS A 32 -0.42 -3.48 -23.15
N PRO A 33 0.54 -2.60 -22.89
CA PRO A 33 1.60 -2.89 -21.95
C PRO A 33 1.16 -2.78 -20.49
N PHE A 34 1.85 -3.52 -19.61
CA PHE A 34 1.72 -3.39 -18.17
C PHE A 34 3.08 -3.43 -17.47
N ILE A 35 3.12 -2.93 -16.25
CA ILE A 35 4.28 -3.00 -15.37
C ILE A 35 3.92 -3.85 -14.16
N LYS A 36 4.67 -4.93 -13.92
CA LYS A 36 4.57 -5.71 -12.68
C LYS A 36 5.48 -5.08 -11.64
N MET A 37 4.88 -4.65 -10.53
CA MET A 37 5.58 -4.01 -9.40
C MET A 37 5.15 -4.59 -8.07
N HIS A 38 5.93 -4.33 -7.03
CA HIS A 38 5.50 -4.56 -5.66
C HIS A 38 6.06 -3.52 -4.69
N GLY A 39 5.33 -3.33 -3.57
CA GLY A 39 5.79 -2.62 -2.39
C GLY A 39 5.84 -3.58 -1.21
N LEU A 40 7.03 -4.13 -0.89
CA LEU A 40 7.23 -5.10 0.18
C LEU A 40 6.42 -6.39 0.01
N GLY A 41 6.37 -6.94 -1.21
CA GLY A 41 5.65 -8.19 -1.51
C GLY A 41 4.18 -8.03 -1.86
N ASN A 42 3.51 -6.95 -1.48
CA ASN A 42 2.18 -6.63 -2.02
C ASN A 42 2.35 -6.19 -3.48
N ASP A 43 1.85 -7.00 -4.41
CA ASP A 43 2.20 -6.96 -5.82
C ASP A 43 1.06 -6.48 -6.73
N PHE A 44 1.45 -5.74 -7.76
CA PHE A 44 0.54 -5.00 -8.64
C PHE A 44 0.81 -5.27 -10.11
N VAL A 45 -0.26 -5.33 -10.90
CA VAL A 45 -0.23 -5.10 -12.33
C VAL A 45 -0.65 -3.66 -12.57
N ILE A 46 0.27 -2.82 -13.06
CA ILE A 46 0.03 -1.39 -13.27
C ILE A 46 -0.16 -1.13 -14.76
N ILE A 47 -1.25 -0.47 -15.12
CA ILE A 47 -1.68 -0.16 -16.48
C ILE A 47 -1.73 1.36 -16.62
N ASP A 48 -1.08 1.90 -17.66
CA ASP A 48 -1.17 3.33 -17.98
C ASP A 48 -2.20 3.54 -19.09
N SER A 49 -3.39 3.98 -18.72
CA SER A 49 -4.54 4.18 -19.61
C SER A 49 -4.58 5.58 -20.25
N ARG A 50 -3.64 6.48 -19.91
CA ARG A 50 -3.65 7.88 -20.38
C ARG A 50 -3.60 8.02 -21.90
N ASN A 51 -2.86 7.17 -22.58
CA ASN A 51 -2.69 7.24 -24.04
C ASN A 51 -3.46 6.14 -24.79
N ASN A 52 -3.80 5.05 -24.12
CA ASN A 52 -4.49 3.90 -24.69
C ASN A 52 -5.52 3.40 -23.67
N GLN A 53 -6.77 3.78 -23.87
CA GLN A 53 -7.83 3.38 -22.96
C GLN A 53 -7.94 1.85 -22.88
N PHE A 54 -7.74 1.31 -21.68
CA PHE A 54 -7.89 -0.09 -21.39
C PHE A 54 -9.19 -0.31 -20.62
N LEU A 55 -10.21 -0.85 -21.27
CA LEU A 55 -11.49 -1.09 -20.62
C LEU A 55 -11.38 -2.30 -19.69
N LEU A 56 -11.17 -2.02 -18.40
CA LEU A 56 -11.23 -3.00 -17.32
C LEU A 56 -12.70 -3.27 -16.96
N ASN A 57 -13.05 -4.53 -16.95
CA ASN A 57 -14.29 -5.03 -16.34
C ASN A 57 -13.93 -6.13 -15.32
N GLU A 58 -14.90 -6.55 -14.53
CA GLU A 58 -14.70 -7.53 -13.44
C GLU A 58 -14.07 -8.85 -13.93
N GLU A 59 -14.48 -9.37 -15.08
CA GLU A 59 -13.96 -10.60 -15.64
C GLU A 59 -12.49 -10.48 -16.03
N LYS A 60 -12.12 -9.39 -16.71
CA LYS A 60 -10.74 -9.09 -17.09
C LYS A 60 -9.85 -8.89 -15.86
N ILE A 61 -10.35 -8.18 -14.84
CA ILE A 61 -9.63 -8.00 -13.58
C ILE A 61 -9.34 -9.34 -12.92
N LYS A 62 -10.35 -10.21 -12.78
CA LYS A 62 -10.19 -11.56 -12.22
C LYS A 62 -9.21 -12.41 -13.02
N LEU A 63 -9.27 -12.35 -14.35
CA LEU A 63 -8.34 -13.09 -15.20
C LEU A 63 -6.91 -12.59 -15.04
N ILE A 64 -6.68 -11.27 -15.14
CA ILE A 64 -5.34 -10.66 -14.99
C ILE A 64 -4.76 -10.98 -13.61
N ALA A 65 -5.56 -10.88 -12.56
CA ALA A 65 -5.12 -11.12 -11.18
C ALA A 65 -4.89 -12.59 -10.85
N ASN A 66 -5.41 -13.51 -11.65
CA ASN A 66 -5.27 -14.95 -11.42
C ASN A 66 -3.81 -15.38 -11.53
N ARG A 67 -3.25 -15.98 -10.45
CA ARG A 67 -1.83 -16.37 -10.39
C ARG A 67 -1.48 -17.63 -11.19
N ARG A 68 -2.48 -18.37 -11.69
CA ARG A 68 -2.28 -19.61 -12.46
C ARG A 68 -2.58 -19.43 -13.95
N TYR A 69 -3.59 -18.62 -14.29
CA TYR A 69 -4.08 -18.46 -15.66
C TYR A 69 -3.85 -17.06 -16.22
N GLY A 70 -3.52 -16.09 -15.37
CA GLY A 70 -3.24 -14.71 -15.74
C GLY A 70 -1.81 -14.31 -15.40
N ILE A 71 -1.61 -13.01 -15.18
CA ILE A 71 -0.33 -12.44 -14.74
C ILE A 71 -0.12 -12.71 -13.25
N GLY A 72 -1.21 -12.71 -12.48
CA GLY A 72 -1.19 -12.86 -11.04
C GLY A 72 -0.78 -11.59 -10.30
N CYS A 73 -1.63 -11.10 -9.42
CA CYS A 73 -1.32 -9.97 -8.53
C CYS A 73 -2.34 -9.90 -7.39
N ASP A 74 -2.00 -9.14 -6.34
CA ASP A 74 -2.95 -8.78 -5.29
C ASP A 74 -3.96 -7.75 -5.78
N GLN A 75 -3.49 -6.74 -6.56
CA GLN A 75 -4.34 -5.68 -7.07
C GLN A 75 -3.88 -5.22 -8.47
N ILE A 76 -4.84 -4.71 -9.25
CA ILE A 76 -4.59 -4.04 -10.52
C ILE A 76 -4.70 -2.55 -10.29
N ILE A 77 -3.73 -1.80 -10.81
CA ILE A 77 -3.66 -0.34 -10.70
C ILE A 77 -3.81 0.24 -12.09
N GLU A 78 -4.83 1.05 -12.28
CA GLU A 78 -5.01 1.84 -13.49
C GLU A 78 -4.59 3.28 -13.24
N MET A 79 -3.70 3.79 -14.07
CA MET A 79 -3.27 5.18 -14.09
C MET A 79 -3.97 5.91 -15.22
N ASP A 80 -4.71 6.98 -14.91
CA ASP A 80 -5.46 7.77 -15.89
C ASP A 80 -5.21 9.27 -15.70
N HIS A 81 -5.70 10.08 -16.60
CA HIS A 81 -5.64 11.54 -16.48
C HIS A 81 -6.39 12.05 -15.26
N SER A 82 -5.84 13.06 -14.62
CA SER A 82 -6.49 13.80 -13.55
C SER A 82 -6.54 15.27 -13.90
N SER A 83 -7.66 15.94 -13.62
CA SER A 83 -7.77 17.39 -13.70
C SER A 83 -7.28 18.12 -12.45
N ARG A 84 -6.99 17.37 -11.35
CA ARG A 84 -6.68 17.91 -10.01
C ARG A 84 -5.31 17.52 -9.50
N ALA A 85 -4.65 16.54 -10.14
CA ALA A 85 -3.40 15.96 -9.70
C ALA A 85 -2.50 15.57 -10.90
N ASP A 86 -1.32 15.03 -10.64
CA ASP A 86 -0.42 14.55 -11.71
C ASP A 86 -0.98 13.30 -12.41
N ILE A 87 -1.78 12.51 -11.68
CA ILE A 87 -2.37 11.25 -12.14
C ILE A 87 -3.64 10.93 -11.34
N PHE A 88 -4.60 10.25 -11.95
CA PHE A 88 -5.70 9.56 -11.28
C PHE A 88 -5.36 8.08 -11.19
N MET A 89 -5.43 7.51 -9.98
CA MET A 89 -5.11 6.12 -9.70
C MET A 89 -6.36 5.37 -9.24
N ARG A 90 -6.82 4.43 -10.03
CA ARG A 90 -7.85 3.45 -9.65
C ARG A 90 -7.20 2.15 -9.18
N ILE A 91 -7.84 1.50 -8.24
CA ILE A 91 -7.30 0.31 -7.58
C ILE A 91 -8.36 -0.77 -7.56
N PHE A 92 -8.08 -1.91 -8.18
CA PHE A 92 -8.98 -3.05 -8.23
C PHE A 92 -8.39 -4.24 -7.48
N ASN A 93 -9.18 -4.84 -6.60
CA ASN A 93 -8.83 -6.10 -5.94
C ASN A 93 -8.91 -7.27 -6.93
N SER A 94 -8.28 -8.39 -6.60
CA SER A 94 -8.28 -9.60 -7.42
C SER A 94 -9.65 -10.22 -7.63
N ASP A 95 -10.65 -9.89 -6.81
CA ASP A 95 -12.05 -10.31 -6.94
C ASP A 95 -12.89 -9.43 -7.89
N GLY A 96 -12.29 -8.36 -8.46
CA GLY A 96 -12.94 -7.40 -9.34
C GLY A 96 -13.49 -6.17 -8.65
N SER A 97 -13.56 -6.15 -7.33
CA SER A 97 -14.04 -4.98 -6.57
C SER A 97 -13.06 -3.83 -6.62
N GLU A 98 -13.55 -2.59 -6.62
CA GLU A 98 -12.72 -1.40 -6.56
C GLU A 98 -12.52 -0.96 -5.10
N THR A 99 -11.30 -0.56 -4.74
CA THR A 99 -10.97 -0.03 -3.41
C THR A 99 -10.46 1.40 -3.48
N ASN A 100 -10.71 2.16 -2.42
CA ASN A 100 -10.49 3.61 -2.40
C ASN A 100 -9.03 4.03 -2.11
N SER A 101 -8.20 3.15 -1.55
CA SER A 101 -6.83 3.50 -1.19
C SER A 101 -5.93 2.28 -1.02
N CYS A 102 -4.67 2.42 -1.46
CA CYS A 102 -3.59 1.48 -1.18
C CYS A 102 -2.26 2.26 -1.11
N GLY A 103 -1.69 2.37 0.09
CA GLY A 103 -0.43 3.10 0.29
C GLY A 103 0.76 2.46 -0.43
N ASN A 104 0.77 1.13 -0.57
CA ASN A 104 1.81 0.41 -1.30
C ASN A 104 1.73 0.70 -2.81
N ALA A 105 0.52 0.69 -3.38
CA ALA A 105 0.29 1.08 -4.78
C ALA A 105 0.69 2.54 -5.04
N ALA A 106 0.32 3.46 -4.13
CA ALA A 106 0.68 4.87 -4.25
C ALA A 106 2.21 5.09 -4.29
N ARG A 107 3.00 4.30 -3.51
CA ARG A 107 4.46 4.35 -3.63
C ARG A 107 4.95 3.89 -5.00
N CYS A 108 4.39 2.80 -5.53
CA CYS A 108 4.74 2.29 -6.86
C CYS A 108 4.41 3.30 -7.96
N VAL A 109 3.20 3.86 -7.96
CA VAL A 109 2.78 4.89 -8.94
C VAL A 109 3.65 6.15 -8.83
N ALA A 110 3.92 6.64 -7.60
CA ALA A 110 4.81 7.79 -7.40
C ALA A 110 6.22 7.52 -7.96
N SER A 111 6.78 6.30 -7.76
CA SER A 111 8.11 5.96 -8.29
C SER A 111 8.14 5.98 -9.82
N LEU A 112 7.07 5.55 -10.49
CA LEU A 112 6.93 5.64 -11.96
C LEU A 112 6.88 7.09 -12.44
N LEU A 113 6.15 7.95 -11.73
CA LEU A 113 6.08 9.38 -12.06
C LEU A 113 7.43 10.06 -11.88
N PHE A 114 8.19 9.73 -10.83
CA PHE A 114 9.56 10.24 -10.63
C PHE A 114 10.53 9.76 -11.69
N ALA A 115 10.40 8.52 -12.15
CA ALA A 115 11.22 7.99 -13.24
C ALA A 115 10.90 8.64 -14.60
N SER A 116 9.70 9.18 -14.77
CA SER A 116 9.24 9.77 -16.03
C SER A 116 9.37 11.30 -16.09
N SER A 117 9.71 11.97 -14.98
CA SER A 117 9.82 13.43 -14.91
C SER A 117 10.84 13.87 -13.86
N PRO A 118 11.41 15.09 -13.95
CA PRO A 118 12.37 15.61 -12.96
C PRO A 118 11.71 16.05 -11.64
N LYS A 119 10.41 15.84 -11.48
CA LYS A 119 9.68 16.25 -10.27
C LYS A 119 10.21 15.52 -9.03
N LYS A 120 10.35 16.22 -7.91
CA LYS A 120 10.66 15.65 -6.60
C LYS A 120 9.40 15.42 -5.73
N THR A 121 8.28 15.97 -6.16
CA THR A 121 6.97 15.82 -5.51
C THR A 121 5.93 15.58 -6.59
N VAL A 122 5.01 14.66 -6.31
CA VAL A 122 3.88 14.33 -7.18
C VAL A 122 2.59 14.24 -6.37
N PHE A 123 1.48 14.49 -7.02
CA PHE A 123 0.14 14.34 -6.46
C PHE A 123 -0.61 13.24 -7.20
N ILE A 124 -1.21 12.33 -6.45
CA ILE A 124 -1.94 11.17 -6.95
C ILE A 124 -3.37 11.28 -6.45
N GLU A 125 -4.30 11.48 -7.37
CA GLU A 125 -5.73 11.46 -7.08
C GLU A 125 -6.21 10.01 -6.97
N THR A 126 -7.03 9.72 -5.96
CA THR A 126 -7.76 8.45 -5.79
C THR A 126 -9.24 8.75 -5.61
N ASN A 127 -10.09 7.74 -5.60
CA ASN A 127 -11.52 7.93 -5.32
C ASN A 127 -11.81 8.60 -3.96
N SER A 128 -10.89 8.49 -3.00
CA SER A 128 -11.12 9.03 -1.64
C SER A 128 -10.42 10.36 -1.38
N ARG A 129 -9.26 10.62 -1.99
CA ARG A 129 -8.42 11.79 -1.70
C ARG A 129 -7.28 11.96 -2.68
N ILE A 130 -6.60 13.10 -2.59
CA ILE A 130 -5.31 13.34 -3.25
C ILE A 130 -4.19 13.00 -2.25
N LEU A 131 -3.27 12.13 -2.68
CA LEU A 131 -2.07 11.74 -1.95
C LEU A 131 -0.88 12.55 -2.46
N LYS A 132 -0.02 12.98 -1.54
CA LYS A 132 1.25 13.64 -1.87
C LYS A 132 2.38 12.64 -1.75
N GLY A 133 3.10 12.42 -2.84
CA GLY A 133 4.32 11.61 -2.89
C GLY A 133 5.58 12.47 -3.00
N ALA A 134 6.69 12.01 -2.40
CA ALA A 134 7.99 12.64 -2.58
C ALA A 134 9.09 11.59 -2.76
N SER A 135 10.04 11.90 -3.64
CA SER A 135 11.25 11.10 -3.87
C SER A 135 12.28 11.34 -2.77
N LEU A 136 12.93 10.29 -2.29
CA LEU A 136 14.04 10.35 -1.34
C LEU A 136 15.35 10.00 -2.06
N GLU A 137 16.49 10.53 -1.55
CA GLU A 137 17.82 10.34 -2.14
C GLU A 137 18.26 8.88 -2.23
N ASN A 138 17.80 8.04 -1.30
CA ASN A 138 18.07 6.60 -1.28
C ASN A 138 17.19 5.77 -2.22
N GLY A 139 16.40 6.42 -3.09
CA GLY A 139 15.48 5.76 -4.02
C GLY A 139 14.14 5.32 -3.41
N ASN A 140 13.95 5.49 -2.12
CA ASN A 140 12.66 5.24 -1.47
C ASN A 140 11.64 6.31 -1.84
N VAL A 141 10.38 5.96 -1.71
CA VAL A 141 9.25 6.86 -1.92
C VAL A 141 8.56 7.17 -0.61
N LYS A 142 8.29 8.44 -0.38
CA LYS A 142 7.53 8.95 0.75
C LYS A 142 6.13 9.31 0.32
N ILE A 143 5.11 8.82 1.05
CA ILE A 143 3.69 9.14 0.85
C ILE A 143 3.11 9.75 2.12
N ASP A 144 2.37 10.84 1.94
CA ASP A 144 1.55 11.42 2.99
C ASP A 144 0.25 10.63 3.12
N MET A 145 0.13 9.92 4.25
CA MET A 145 -1.01 9.06 4.56
C MET A 145 -2.18 9.81 5.23
N GLY A 146 -2.04 11.14 5.44
CA GLY A 146 -3.04 11.98 6.08
C GLY A 146 -3.05 11.87 7.59
N LYS A 147 -4.13 12.35 8.21
CA LYS A 147 -4.29 12.42 9.66
C LYS A 147 -4.99 11.19 10.21
N PRO A 148 -4.49 10.60 11.31
CA PRO A 148 -5.20 9.53 12.00
C PRO A 148 -6.47 10.09 12.67
N LYS A 149 -7.53 9.28 12.67
CA LYS A 149 -8.76 9.59 13.39
C LYS A 149 -8.97 8.59 14.53
N PHE A 150 -9.50 9.08 15.66
CA PHE A 150 -9.64 8.30 16.89
C PHE A 150 -11.08 8.27 17.41
N ASN A 151 -11.98 9.04 16.79
CA ASN A 151 -13.37 9.00 17.19
C ASN A 151 -13.96 7.63 16.81
N TRP A 152 -14.66 7.00 17.75
CA TRP A 152 -15.25 5.69 17.57
C TRP A 152 -16.21 5.60 16.36
N LYS A 153 -16.87 6.70 16.00
CA LYS A 153 -17.72 6.79 14.80
C LYS A 153 -16.92 6.76 13.51
N ASP A 154 -15.73 7.36 13.51
CA ASP A 154 -14.82 7.30 12.34
C ASP A 154 -14.19 5.92 12.15
N ILE A 155 -14.14 5.10 13.23
CA ILE A 155 -13.57 3.73 13.22
C ILE A 155 -14.67 2.69 13.01
N PRO A 156 -15.89 3.03 12.80
CA PRO A 156 -17.21 2.39 12.94
C PRO A 156 -17.30 1.34 14.05
N LEU A 157 -17.03 1.75 15.29
CA LEU A 157 -17.20 0.86 16.45
C LEU A 157 -18.68 0.86 16.88
N LYS A 158 -19.13 -0.28 17.41
CA LYS A 158 -20.50 -0.42 17.95
C LYS A 158 -20.79 0.51 19.14
N ASN A 159 -19.73 0.87 19.89
CA ASN A 159 -19.85 1.74 21.06
C ASN A 159 -18.56 2.53 21.29
N ASN A 160 -18.60 3.54 22.17
CA ASN A 160 -17.48 4.41 22.51
C ASN A 160 -16.50 3.71 23.47
N LYS A 161 -15.81 2.68 22.99
CA LYS A 161 -14.69 2.06 23.73
C LYS A 161 -13.37 2.49 23.09
N THR A 162 -12.49 3.06 23.89
CA THR A 162 -11.16 3.52 23.43
C THR A 162 -10.07 2.45 23.59
N LYS A 163 -10.28 1.48 24.46
CA LYS A 163 -9.43 0.31 24.68
C LYS A 163 -10.28 -0.95 24.67
N ILE A 164 -9.85 -1.93 23.91
CA ILE A 164 -10.58 -3.18 23.67
C ILE A 164 -9.69 -4.35 24.06
N ASP A 165 -10.24 -5.28 24.85
CA ASP A 165 -9.55 -6.50 25.29
C ASP A 165 -10.16 -7.72 24.60
N PHE A 166 -9.30 -8.69 24.30
CA PHE A 166 -9.67 -10.05 23.88
C PHE A 166 -8.95 -11.05 24.78
N PRO A 167 -9.50 -11.29 26.00
CA PRO A 167 -8.85 -12.14 27.03
C PRO A 167 -8.59 -13.56 26.55
N GLU A 168 -9.47 -14.10 25.70
CA GLU A 168 -9.35 -15.43 25.10
C GLU A 168 -8.09 -15.61 24.23
N PHE A 169 -7.47 -14.49 23.81
CA PHE A 169 -6.20 -14.46 23.06
C PHE A 169 -5.07 -13.82 23.86
N SER A 170 -5.31 -13.52 25.15
CA SER A 170 -4.38 -12.76 26.00
C SER A 170 -4.01 -11.38 25.43
N LEU A 171 -4.89 -10.79 24.62
CA LEU A 171 -4.72 -9.46 24.05
C LEU A 171 -5.43 -8.42 24.90
N LYS A 172 -4.69 -7.42 25.36
CA LYS A 172 -5.20 -6.35 26.23
C LYS A 172 -4.94 -4.99 25.63
N SER A 173 -5.82 -4.04 25.96
CA SER A 173 -5.67 -2.62 25.64
C SER A 173 -5.45 -2.34 24.14
N GLY A 174 -6.15 -3.04 23.25
CA GLY A 174 -6.14 -2.79 21.83
C GLY A 174 -6.56 -1.35 21.51
N ILE A 175 -5.72 -0.64 20.76
CA ILE A 175 -5.90 0.76 20.40
C ILE A 175 -6.51 0.81 19.01
N THR A 176 -7.65 1.49 18.87
CA THR A 176 -8.31 1.66 17.60
C THR A 176 -7.92 2.99 16.94
N VAL A 177 -7.69 2.96 15.63
CA VAL A 177 -7.34 4.14 14.83
C VAL A 177 -7.83 3.97 13.39
N ASN A 178 -8.25 5.06 12.75
CA ASN A 178 -8.58 5.08 11.34
C ASN A 178 -7.49 5.84 10.56
N MET A 179 -6.86 5.16 9.59
CA MET A 179 -5.85 5.71 8.66
C MET A 179 -6.40 5.89 7.23
N GLY A 180 -7.73 6.02 7.09
CA GLY A 180 -8.49 5.92 5.85
C GLY A 180 -9.28 4.62 5.76
N ASN A 181 -8.93 3.66 6.63
CA ASN A 181 -9.62 2.42 6.94
C ASN A 181 -9.41 2.10 8.43
N PRO A 182 -10.29 1.27 9.06
CA PRO A 182 -10.24 0.99 10.49
C PRO A 182 -9.17 -0.04 10.85
N HIS A 183 -8.46 0.22 11.95
CA HIS A 183 -7.40 -0.63 12.51
C HIS A 183 -7.58 -0.81 14.02
N ILE A 184 -7.18 -1.99 14.53
CA ILE A 184 -6.97 -2.24 15.96
C ILE A 184 -5.57 -2.80 16.19
N VAL A 185 -4.80 -2.17 17.08
CA VAL A 185 -3.39 -2.47 17.33
C VAL A 185 -3.21 -2.98 18.75
N PHE A 186 -2.57 -4.13 18.88
CA PHE A 186 -2.19 -4.73 20.17
C PHE A 186 -0.67 -4.80 20.31
N PHE A 187 -0.16 -4.54 21.51
CA PHE A 187 1.25 -4.69 21.84
C PHE A 187 1.44 -5.88 22.78
N ILE A 188 2.39 -6.75 22.44
CA ILE A 188 2.71 -7.96 23.18
C ILE A 188 4.22 -8.12 23.32
N GLU A 189 4.67 -9.01 24.21
CA GLU A 189 6.09 -9.25 24.48
C GLU A 189 6.76 -10.12 23.41
N ASP A 190 6.05 -11.11 22.85
CA ASP A 190 6.62 -12.11 21.94
C ASP A 190 5.67 -12.38 20.76
N LEU A 191 6.00 -11.80 19.60
CA LEU A 191 5.21 -11.91 18.39
C LEU A 191 5.29 -13.30 17.72
N ASP A 192 6.30 -14.11 18.06
CA ASP A 192 6.47 -15.44 17.47
C ASP A 192 5.46 -16.45 18.02
N LYS A 193 4.89 -16.17 19.19
CA LYS A 193 3.83 -16.97 19.81
C LYS A 193 2.43 -16.74 19.23
N VAL A 194 2.30 -15.79 18.27
CA VAL A 194 1.01 -15.38 17.72
C VAL A 194 0.70 -16.12 16.43
N ASP A 195 -0.42 -16.85 16.45
CA ASP A 195 -1.04 -17.41 15.25
C ASP A 195 -2.11 -16.43 14.70
N MET A 196 -1.72 -15.62 13.74
CA MET A 196 -2.61 -14.64 13.10
C MET A 196 -3.78 -15.29 12.36
N ASN A 197 -3.60 -16.51 11.81
CA ASN A 197 -4.68 -17.22 11.13
C ASN A 197 -5.80 -17.65 12.08
N LYS A 198 -5.46 -17.86 13.34
CA LYS A 198 -6.42 -18.21 14.41
C LYS A 198 -7.10 -16.96 15.00
N ILE A 199 -6.34 -15.90 15.22
CA ILE A 199 -6.77 -14.69 15.96
C ILE A 199 -7.42 -13.69 15.03
N GLY A 200 -6.80 -13.41 13.87
CA GLY A 200 -7.20 -12.37 12.92
C GLY A 200 -8.67 -12.44 12.53
N PRO A 201 -9.19 -13.57 11.99
CA PRO A 201 -10.59 -13.65 11.56
C PRO A 201 -11.58 -13.50 12.72
N LYS A 202 -11.23 -13.93 13.93
CA LYS A 202 -12.12 -13.82 15.10
C LYS A 202 -12.25 -12.38 15.60
N ILE A 203 -11.17 -11.59 15.50
CA ILE A 203 -11.20 -10.17 15.84
C ILE A 203 -11.85 -9.38 14.72
N GLU A 204 -11.47 -9.62 13.45
CA GLU A 204 -12.05 -8.94 12.28
C GLU A 204 -13.58 -8.98 12.28
N HIS A 205 -14.16 -10.17 12.55
CA HIS A 205 -15.60 -10.42 12.51
C HIS A 205 -16.29 -10.24 13.87
N ASN A 206 -15.60 -9.70 14.88
CA ASN A 206 -16.22 -9.47 16.19
C ASN A 206 -17.34 -8.42 16.07
N SER A 207 -18.44 -8.64 16.80
CA SER A 207 -19.61 -7.75 16.80
C SER A 207 -19.34 -6.31 17.27
N LEU A 208 -18.17 -6.03 17.83
CA LEU A 208 -17.72 -4.67 18.14
C LEU A 208 -17.37 -3.87 16.87
N PHE A 209 -17.10 -4.54 15.75
CA PHE A 209 -16.68 -3.98 14.47
C PHE A 209 -17.70 -4.31 13.36
N PRO A 210 -18.83 -3.60 13.30
CA PRO A 210 -19.91 -3.92 12.33
C PRO A 210 -19.45 -3.83 10.87
N GLU A 211 -18.44 -3.00 10.55
CA GLU A 211 -17.83 -2.90 9.22
C GLU A 211 -16.52 -3.68 9.10
N ARG A 212 -16.25 -4.59 10.07
CA ARG A 212 -14.97 -5.30 10.22
C ARG A 212 -13.79 -4.35 10.46
N ILE A 213 -12.60 -4.89 10.73
CA ILE A 213 -11.41 -4.11 11.10
C ILE A 213 -10.13 -4.83 10.67
N ASN A 214 -9.08 -4.08 10.34
CA ASN A 214 -7.73 -4.63 10.23
C ASN A 214 -7.15 -4.85 11.64
N VAL A 215 -6.37 -5.91 11.81
CA VAL A 215 -5.83 -6.32 13.11
C VAL A 215 -4.31 -6.35 13.05
N GLU A 216 -3.67 -5.56 13.89
CA GLU A 216 -2.22 -5.48 14.03
C GLU A 216 -1.80 -6.03 15.40
N ILE A 217 -0.93 -7.04 15.40
CA ILE A 217 -0.27 -7.52 16.63
C ILE A 217 1.20 -7.20 16.53
N CYS A 218 1.72 -6.51 17.55
CA CYS A 218 3.01 -5.83 17.47
C CYS A 218 3.89 -6.16 18.68
N GLN A 219 5.20 -6.19 18.44
CA GLN A 219 6.24 -6.26 19.45
C GLN A 219 7.13 -5.03 19.35
N ILE A 220 7.30 -4.31 20.45
CA ILE A 220 8.26 -3.21 20.55
C ILE A 220 9.65 -3.81 20.73
N LEU A 221 10.53 -3.62 19.76
CA LEU A 221 11.91 -4.08 19.84
C LEU A 221 12.82 -3.04 20.51
N ASP A 222 12.61 -1.77 20.18
CA ASP A 222 13.24 -0.60 20.79
C ASP A 222 12.43 0.68 20.51
N LYS A 223 12.92 1.82 20.99
CA LYS A 223 12.26 3.15 20.84
C LYS A 223 12.01 3.56 19.38
N ASN A 224 12.70 2.96 18.42
CA ASN A 224 12.67 3.31 17.01
C ASN A 224 12.33 2.12 16.10
N LYS A 225 12.00 0.96 16.69
CA LYS A 225 11.77 -0.25 15.93
C LYS A 225 10.62 -1.09 16.49
N ILE A 226 9.66 -1.39 15.63
CA ILE A 226 8.46 -2.18 15.97
C ILE A 226 8.38 -3.33 14.97
N ARG A 227 8.15 -4.56 15.44
CA ARG A 227 7.80 -5.70 14.59
C ARG A 227 6.29 -5.89 14.63
N SER A 228 5.66 -6.16 13.47
CA SER A 228 4.21 -6.31 13.37
C SER A 228 3.82 -7.39 12.39
N LYS A 229 2.79 -8.17 12.75
CA LYS A 229 2.00 -9.00 11.85
C LYS A 229 0.64 -8.35 11.63
N ILE A 230 0.15 -8.34 10.41
CA ILE A 230 -1.07 -7.64 10.02
C ILE A 230 -2.06 -8.60 9.35
N TRP A 231 -3.27 -8.62 9.88
CA TRP A 231 -4.43 -9.25 9.27
C TRP A 231 -5.28 -8.16 8.62
N GLU A 232 -5.34 -8.14 7.30
CA GLU A 232 -6.10 -7.12 6.58
C GLU A 232 -7.56 -7.52 6.41
N ARG A 233 -8.44 -6.58 6.66
CA ARG A 233 -9.90 -6.70 6.53
C ARG A 233 -10.29 -7.22 5.15
N GLY A 234 -10.94 -8.38 5.10
CA GLY A 234 -11.43 -9.02 3.87
C GLY A 234 -10.34 -9.70 3.02
N VAL A 235 -9.07 -9.65 3.44
CA VAL A 235 -7.93 -10.24 2.72
C VAL A 235 -7.27 -11.36 3.51
N GLY A 236 -7.00 -11.14 4.80
CA GLY A 236 -6.29 -12.08 5.66
C GLY A 236 -4.89 -11.63 6.03
N LEU A 237 -4.02 -12.59 6.38
CA LEU A 237 -2.62 -12.33 6.71
C LEU A 237 -1.86 -11.90 5.45
N THR A 238 -1.26 -10.70 5.47
CA THR A 238 -0.51 -10.13 4.35
C THR A 238 0.95 -9.87 4.72
N LEU A 239 1.81 -9.83 3.70
CA LEU A 239 3.23 -9.55 3.87
C LEU A 239 3.51 -8.08 4.25
N ALA A 240 2.64 -7.14 3.82
CA ALA A 240 2.82 -5.73 4.10
C ALA A 240 1.52 -4.93 3.88
N CYS A 241 1.11 -4.19 4.92
CA CYS A 241 0.02 -3.22 4.85
C CYS A 241 0.54 -1.83 5.23
N GLY A 242 0.45 -0.88 4.30
CA GLY A 242 0.94 0.49 4.51
C GLY A 242 0.14 1.26 5.56
N SER A 243 -1.20 1.20 5.53
CA SER A 243 -2.05 1.85 6.52
C SER A 243 -1.92 1.18 7.89
N GLY A 244 -1.76 -0.15 7.94
CA GLY A 244 -1.52 -0.88 9.17
C GLY A 244 -0.20 -0.48 9.83
N ALA A 245 0.90 -0.36 9.05
CA ALA A 245 2.17 0.14 9.58
C ALA A 245 2.05 1.57 10.15
N CYS A 246 1.25 2.44 9.51
CA CYS A 246 0.95 3.77 10.04
C CYS A 246 0.15 3.69 11.35
N ALA A 247 -0.88 2.84 11.40
CA ALA A 247 -1.68 2.60 12.60
C ALA A 247 -0.82 2.12 13.78
N VAL A 248 0.11 1.21 13.52
CA VAL A 248 1.07 0.67 14.49
C VAL A 248 1.90 1.78 15.14
N LEU A 249 2.55 2.65 14.35
CA LEU A 249 3.33 3.76 14.92
C LEU A 249 2.44 4.73 15.69
N VAL A 250 1.29 5.11 15.14
CA VAL A 250 0.36 6.05 15.78
C VAL A 250 -0.10 5.51 17.14
N ALA A 251 -0.46 4.22 17.22
CA ALA A 251 -0.83 3.57 18.47
C ALA A 251 0.34 3.52 19.47
N ALA A 252 1.54 3.13 19.01
CA ALA A 252 2.74 3.07 19.84
C ALA A 252 3.11 4.45 20.42
N CYS A 253 2.99 5.50 19.60
CA CYS A 253 3.24 6.88 20.01
C CYS A 253 2.21 7.35 21.06
N LYS A 254 0.92 7.03 20.88
CA LYS A 254 -0.13 7.35 21.88
C LYS A 254 0.09 6.69 23.22
N GLU A 255 0.54 5.46 23.22
CA GLU A 255 0.86 4.71 24.45
C GLU A 255 2.27 5.02 24.99
N LYS A 256 3.00 5.97 24.37
CA LYS A 256 4.35 6.39 24.77
C LYS A 256 5.38 5.26 24.73
N LEU A 257 5.14 4.23 23.92
CA LEU A 257 6.04 3.10 23.73
C LEU A 257 7.22 3.46 22.83
N THR A 258 6.98 4.37 21.87
CA THR A 258 8.00 4.89 20.95
C THR A 258 7.93 6.42 20.87
N GLY A 259 8.91 7.03 20.16
CA GLY A 259 8.81 8.40 19.70
C GLY A 259 7.87 8.52 18.48
N ASN A 260 7.86 9.69 17.87
CA ASN A 260 7.03 10.00 16.71
C ASN A 260 7.57 9.45 15.38
N LYS A 261 8.68 8.72 15.38
CA LYS A 261 9.29 8.07 14.21
C LYS A 261 9.78 6.69 14.60
N ALA A 262 9.42 5.68 13.82
CA ALA A 262 9.96 4.33 13.97
C ALA A 262 10.00 3.58 12.64
N LYS A 263 10.85 2.57 12.58
CA LYS A 263 10.88 1.54 11.54
C LYS A 263 9.92 0.42 11.92
N VAL A 264 8.88 0.22 11.13
CA VAL A 264 7.94 -0.90 11.31
C VAL A 264 8.40 -2.06 10.43
N LEU A 265 8.74 -3.17 11.06
CA LEU A 265 9.16 -4.41 10.42
C LEU A 265 7.94 -5.27 10.17
N LEU A 266 7.71 -5.61 8.93
CA LEU A 266 6.65 -6.48 8.42
C LEU A 266 7.29 -7.72 7.79
N ASP A 267 6.53 -8.78 7.55
CA ASP A 267 7.08 -10.01 6.95
C ASP A 267 7.65 -9.78 5.53
N GLY A 268 7.09 -8.84 4.77
CA GLY A 268 7.58 -8.44 3.43
C GLY A 268 8.72 -7.42 3.44
N GLY A 269 9.12 -6.88 4.59
CA GLY A 269 10.18 -5.89 4.74
C GLY A 269 9.85 -4.78 5.71
N SER A 270 10.43 -3.60 5.55
CA SER A 270 10.27 -2.52 6.53
C SER A 270 9.83 -1.20 5.92
N LEU A 271 9.03 -0.46 6.67
CA LEU A 271 8.61 0.91 6.38
C LEU A 271 9.13 1.85 7.46
N GLU A 272 9.61 3.02 7.07
CA GLU A 272 9.80 4.12 8.00
C GLU A 272 8.50 4.92 8.10
N ILE A 273 7.99 5.05 9.31
CA ILE A 273 6.79 5.82 9.59
C ILE A 273 7.15 7.00 10.50
N CYS A 274 6.60 8.15 10.20
CA CYS A 274 6.73 9.36 11.02
C CYS A 274 5.35 10.00 11.22
N TRP A 275 5.00 10.31 12.46
CA TRP A 275 3.78 11.03 12.78
C TRP A 275 4.11 12.44 13.27
N ASN A 276 3.82 13.46 12.45
CA ASN A 276 4.06 14.88 12.75
C ASN A 276 3.02 15.46 13.72
N TYR A 277 2.83 14.78 14.87
CA TYR A 277 1.69 15.07 15.73
C TYR A 277 1.74 16.48 16.38
N SER A 278 2.90 17.09 16.48
CA SER A 278 3.10 18.44 17.02
C SER A 278 2.84 19.56 15.99
N SER A 279 2.74 19.25 14.70
CA SER A 279 2.55 20.21 13.61
C SER A 279 1.22 19.99 12.88
N ASP A 280 1.28 19.43 11.69
CA ASP A 280 0.11 19.19 10.82
C ASP A 280 -0.66 17.92 11.16
N LYS A 281 -0.13 17.07 12.05
CA LYS A 281 -0.65 15.77 12.50
C LYS A 281 -0.71 14.70 11.40
N HIS A 282 -0.04 14.93 10.27
CA HIS A 282 0.02 13.95 9.19
C HIS A 282 0.95 12.78 9.52
N VAL A 283 0.57 11.60 9.08
CA VAL A 283 1.40 10.40 9.12
C VAL A 283 2.09 10.24 7.77
N ILE A 284 3.40 10.15 7.80
CA ILE A 284 4.24 10.01 6.62
C ILE A 284 4.80 8.59 6.60
N MET A 285 4.59 7.88 5.52
CA MET A 285 5.10 6.54 5.28
C MET A 285 6.19 6.58 4.21
N SER A 286 7.34 5.97 4.46
CA SER A 286 8.44 5.88 3.50
C SER A 286 8.89 4.44 3.33
N GLY A 287 9.17 4.02 2.10
CA GLY A 287 9.63 2.67 1.84
C GLY A 287 10.02 2.43 0.37
N PRO A 288 10.62 1.27 0.09
CA PRO A 288 11.04 0.89 -1.24
C PRO A 288 9.86 0.49 -2.13
N THR A 289 10.12 0.49 -3.43
CA THR A 289 9.31 -0.11 -4.48
C THR A 289 10.22 -0.88 -5.43
N SER A 290 9.69 -1.90 -6.08
CA SER A 290 10.46 -2.68 -7.04
C SER A 290 9.63 -2.99 -8.29
N VAL A 291 10.27 -2.87 -9.46
CA VAL A 291 9.73 -3.40 -10.72
C VAL A 291 10.16 -4.86 -10.84
N SER A 292 9.20 -5.77 -10.91
CA SER A 292 9.49 -7.19 -11.10
C SER A 292 9.79 -7.49 -12.57
N PHE A 293 8.87 -7.10 -13.46
CA PHE A 293 9.03 -7.23 -14.92
C PHE A 293 8.06 -6.31 -15.67
N LEU A 294 8.27 -6.22 -16.97
CA LEU A 294 7.39 -5.55 -17.93
C LEU A 294 6.77 -6.60 -18.84
N GLY A 295 5.54 -6.39 -19.27
CA GLY A 295 4.85 -7.29 -20.18
C GLY A 295 3.78 -6.57 -20.99
N ASP A 296 3.08 -7.34 -21.79
CA ASP A 296 1.91 -6.88 -22.54
C ASP A 296 0.79 -7.94 -22.48
N PHE A 297 -0.44 -7.51 -22.75
CA PHE A 297 -1.61 -8.37 -22.68
C PHE A 297 -1.88 -9.17 -23.96
N SER A 298 -1.05 -9.05 -24.99
CA SER A 298 -1.26 -9.74 -26.27
C SER A 298 -1.21 -11.28 -26.14
N SER A 299 -0.49 -11.79 -25.16
CA SER A 299 -0.39 -13.23 -24.88
C SER A 299 -1.58 -13.81 -24.09
N LEU A 300 -2.45 -12.97 -23.51
CA LEU A 300 -3.63 -13.43 -22.76
C LEU A 300 -4.85 -13.72 -23.66
N GLY A 301 -4.62 -13.83 -24.97
CA GLY A 301 -5.66 -14.06 -25.96
C GLY A 301 -6.53 -12.83 -26.20
N ASP A 302 -7.43 -12.90 -27.21
CA ASP A 302 -8.44 -11.87 -27.39
C ASP A 302 -9.35 -11.85 -26.15
N MET A 303 -9.02 -11.01 -25.21
CA MET A 303 -9.93 -10.63 -24.12
C MET A 303 -11.07 -9.81 -24.75
N LYS A 304 -12.00 -10.52 -25.41
CA LYS A 304 -13.21 -9.97 -25.99
C LYS A 304 -14.14 -9.44 -24.91
#